data_7d48779515cf6c0fb4cc8a805d61be1f
#
_entry.id   7d48779515cf6c0fb4cc8a805d61be1f
#
_cell.length_a   1.000
_cell.length_b   1.000
_cell.length_c   1.000
_cell.angle_alpha   90.00
_cell.angle_beta   90.00
_cell.angle_gamma   90.00
#
_symmetry.space_group_name_H-M   'P 1'
#
loop_
_entity.id
_entity.type
_entity.pdbx_description
1 polymer ?
#
loop_
_entity_poly.entity_id
_entity_poly.type
_entity_poly.pdbx_seq_one_letter_code
_entity_poly.pdbx_strand_id
1 'polypeptide(L)'
;MKSSILSVLILFWLSPLAASAADNLITAKPAMQREVQSGFTRARTRLVLSAEAAGRVSLVNADVGDVTGEDEAFACLDQTFIDLELQANRAEQDALVVDRTYFRKEVARIRQLLKKNSSSESQLDTAQRNLDKTQIQIQSLQIAANTLKERKSRHCIQAPAGWQVIRRHVEPGQWVNTGEPVVEVGDYRSLLVPFALSMAEYQALHHAEDELKVRLPEQQLDVSARLLRISPAFDGTSRKIQVELEIAQGIESPRGGLRVELGLDIPLRTGAVLIPEKALDQRYEQYWLKRPDGEAVRVVYLGRTNGPEGDWVSVVSPAVKPGDQFILNNE
;
A
#
# COMPACT_ATOMS: atom_id res chain seq x y z
N MET A 1 -72.58 -2.14 65.22
CA MET A 1 -71.89 -2.45 66.49
C MET A 1 -70.41 -2.72 66.21
N LYS A 2 -69.58 -1.95 66.92
CA LYS A 2 -68.12 -2.08 67.11
C LYS A 2 -67.21 -1.72 65.92
N SER A 3 -66.79 -0.47 66.00
CA SER A 3 -65.59 0.14 65.43
C SER A 3 -64.31 -0.50 65.94
N SER A 4 -63.30 -0.59 65.10
CA SER A 4 -61.89 -0.64 65.55
C SER A 4 -61.04 0.20 64.61
N ILE A 5 -60.53 1.29 65.19
CA ILE A 5 -59.60 2.24 64.63
C ILE A 5 -58.20 1.60 64.69
N LEU A 6 -57.53 1.50 63.53
CA LEU A 6 -56.11 1.06 63.50
C LEU A 6 -55.27 2.25 63.09
N SER A 7 -54.53 2.80 64.04
CA SER A 7 -53.57 3.92 63.85
C SER A 7 -52.35 3.40 63.10
N VAL A 8 -52.05 3.92 61.92
CA VAL A 8 -50.83 3.67 61.19
C VAL A 8 -49.80 4.77 61.55
N LEU A 9 -48.72 4.34 62.20
CA LEU A 9 -47.57 5.15 62.56
C LEU A 9 -46.69 5.24 61.31
N ILE A 10 -46.61 6.43 60.70
CA ILE A 10 -45.70 6.72 59.57
C ILE A 10 -44.34 7.11 60.16
N LEU A 11 -43.35 6.17 60.00
CA LEU A 11 -41.94 6.40 60.32
C LEU A 11 -41.31 7.16 59.14
N PHE A 12 -41.03 8.44 59.30
CA PHE A 12 -40.26 9.25 58.37
C PHE A 12 -38.77 8.83 58.44
N TRP A 13 -38.30 8.06 57.48
CA TRP A 13 -36.88 7.80 57.27
C TRP A 13 -36.23 9.04 56.64
N LEU A 14 -35.50 9.80 57.41
CA LEU A 14 -34.54 10.78 56.90
C LEU A 14 -33.37 10.02 56.28
N SER A 15 -33.38 9.90 54.95
CA SER A 15 -32.18 9.53 54.21
C SER A 15 -31.23 10.71 54.18
N PRO A 16 -29.96 10.60 54.62
CA PRO A 16 -29.01 11.67 54.38
C PRO A 16 -28.75 11.80 52.87
N LEU A 17 -29.01 13.01 52.34
CA LEU A 17 -28.48 13.41 51.01
C LEU A 17 -26.95 13.32 51.13
N ALA A 18 -26.39 12.24 50.58
CA ALA A 18 -24.97 12.23 50.21
C ALA A 18 -24.80 13.22 49.06
N ALA A 19 -24.39 14.47 49.41
CA ALA A 19 -23.99 15.45 48.43
C ALA A 19 -22.88 14.85 47.54
N SER A 20 -23.14 14.83 46.26
CA SER A 20 -22.21 14.38 45.21
C SER A 20 -20.92 15.24 45.27
N ALA A 21 -19.86 14.71 45.85
CA ALA A 21 -18.52 15.31 45.84
C ALA A 21 -17.79 15.05 44.49
N ALA A 22 -18.51 14.59 43.46
CA ALA A 22 -17.92 14.20 42.21
C ALA A 22 -17.68 15.31 41.18
N ASP A 23 -18.27 16.50 41.36
CA ASP A 23 -18.22 17.56 40.35
C ASP A 23 -16.95 18.46 40.42
N ASN A 24 -16.04 18.24 41.38
CA ASN A 24 -14.88 19.12 41.59
C ASN A 24 -13.53 18.44 41.33
N LEU A 25 -13.51 17.25 40.77
CA LEU A 25 -12.26 16.55 40.48
C LEU A 25 -11.88 16.68 38.99
N ILE A 26 -10.65 17.05 38.75
CA ILE A 26 -10.05 17.09 37.40
C ILE A 26 -8.89 16.13 37.30
N THR A 27 -8.69 15.60 36.12
CA THR A 27 -7.54 14.74 35.80
C THR A 27 -6.51 15.50 35.00
N ALA A 28 -5.26 15.51 35.48
CA ALA A 28 -4.14 16.13 34.79
C ALA A 28 -3.89 15.41 33.45
N LYS A 29 -3.91 16.17 32.35
CA LYS A 29 -3.62 15.67 31.01
C LYS A 29 -2.13 15.90 30.69
N PRO A 30 -1.50 15.05 29.87
CA PRO A 30 -0.13 15.34 29.43
C PRO A 30 -0.10 16.63 28.61
N ALA A 31 0.88 17.49 28.85
CA ALA A 31 1.12 18.62 27.96
C ALA A 31 1.74 18.11 26.68
N MET A 32 1.14 18.46 25.54
CA MET A 32 1.55 18.00 24.21
C MET A 32 2.28 19.10 23.47
N GLN A 33 3.24 18.73 22.66
CA GLN A 33 3.84 19.60 21.65
C GLN A 33 3.59 19.01 20.26
N ARG A 34 3.32 19.87 19.29
CA ARG A 34 3.17 19.46 17.91
C ARG A 34 4.53 19.38 17.24
N GLU A 35 4.94 18.19 16.84
CA GLU A 35 6.11 17.98 16.01
C GLU A 35 5.67 17.71 14.56
N VAL A 36 6.41 18.30 13.60
CA VAL A 36 6.12 18.15 12.17
C VAL A 36 7.25 17.38 11.53
N GLN A 37 6.90 16.22 10.99
CA GLN A 37 7.82 15.40 10.20
C GLN A 37 7.56 15.65 8.71
N SER A 38 8.65 15.74 7.92
CA SER A 38 8.56 15.93 6.48
C SER A 38 8.97 14.66 5.73
N GLY A 39 8.21 14.32 4.69
CA GLY A 39 8.50 13.25 3.77
C GLY A 39 8.23 13.69 2.32
N PHE A 40 8.53 12.83 1.37
CA PHE A 40 8.25 13.09 -0.05
C PHE A 40 7.45 11.94 -0.64
N THR A 41 6.48 12.30 -1.49
CA THR A 41 5.67 11.31 -2.20
C THR A 41 6.52 10.50 -3.16
N ARG A 42 6.15 9.24 -3.35
CA ARG A 42 6.69 8.36 -4.38
C ARG A 42 5.59 7.51 -4.99
N ALA A 43 5.83 6.96 -6.18
CA ALA A 43 4.97 5.96 -6.76
C ALA A 43 4.82 4.76 -5.81
N ARG A 44 3.65 4.13 -5.80
CA ARG A 44 3.39 2.92 -5.02
C ARG A 44 4.35 1.79 -5.40
N THR A 45 4.60 1.65 -6.69
CA THR A 45 5.58 0.72 -7.25
C THR A 45 6.27 1.40 -8.41
N ARG A 46 7.56 1.14 -8.58
CA ARG A 46 8.38 1.61 -9.67
C ARG A 46 9.06 0.41 -10.31
N LEU A 47 9.02 0.31 -11.62
CA LEU A 47 9.52 -0.82 -12.36
C LEU A 47 10.33 -0.35 -13.57
N VAL A 48 11.50 -0.92 -13.76
CA VAL A 48 12.30 -0.76 -14.98
C VAL A 48 12.09 -2.01 -15.82
N LEU A 49 11.48 -1.84 -16.99
CA LEU A 49 11.27 -2.90 -17.97
C LEU A 49 12.46 -2.92 -18.92
N SER A 50 13.01 -4.11 -19.12
CA SER A 50 14.16 -4.35 -19.98
C SER A 50 13.77 -5.19 -21.18
N ALA A 51 14.54 -5.10 -22.26
CA ALA A 51 14.35 -5.92 -23.45
C ALA A 51 14.61 -7.40 -23.12
N GLU A 52 13.67 -8.28 -23.45
CA GLU A 52 13.81 -9.74 -23.29
C GLU A 52 14.51 -10.39 -24.50
N ALA A 53 14.57 -9.68 -25.63
CA ALA A 53 15.25 -10.08 -26.85
C ALA A 53 16.13 -8.96 -27.36
N ALA A 54 17.12 -9.29 -28.18
CA ALA A 54 17.91 -8.31 -28.92
C ALA A 54 17.25 -7.99 -30.25
N GLY A 55 17.27 -6.71 -30.67
CA GLY A 55 16.71 -6.29 -31.94
C GLY A 55 16.66 -4.79 -32.13
N ARG A 56 16.22 -4.36 -33.31
CA ARG A 56 15.95 -2.95 -33.59
C ARG A 56 14.57 -2.58 -33.07
N VAL A 57 14.45 -1.47 -32.34
CA VAL A 57 13.16 -0.91 -31.92
C VAL A 57 12.40 -0.46 -33.18
N SER A 58 11.25 -1.04 -33.44
CA SER A 58 10.37 -0.70 -34.58
C SER A 58 9.33 0.33 -34.20
N LEU A 59 8.83 0.29 -32.96
CA LEU A 59 7.72 1.11 -32.49
C LEU A 59 7.89 1.42 -30.99
N VAL A 60 7.52 2.65 -30.60
CA VAL A 60 7.32 3.06 -29.20
C VAL A 60 5.98 3.79 -29.16
N ASN A 61 5.06 3.34 -28.30
CA ASN A 61 3.67 3.80 -28.28
C ASN A 61 3.38 4.86 -27.21
N ALA A 62 4.28 5.07 -26.25
CA ALA A 62 4.06 6.05 -25.18
C ALA A 62 5.35 6.84 -24.88
N ASP A 63 5.18 8.08 -24.45
CA ASP A 63 6.28 8.95 -24.03
C ASP A 63 6.22 9.29 -22.54
N VAL A 64 7.22 10.00 -22.05
CA VAL A 64 7.32 10.41 -20.63
C VAL A 64 6.06 11.20 -20.21
N GLY A 65 5.43 10.75 -19.14
CA GLY A 65 4.19 11.31 -18.61
C GLY A 65 2.92 10.61 -19.09
N ASP A 66 2.97 9.83 -20.17
CA ASP A 66 1.82 9.10 -20.67
C ASP A 66 1.43 7.94 -19.73
N VAL A 67 0.16 7.57 -19.78
CA VAL A 67 -0.39 6.41 -19.06
C VAL A 67 -0.40 5.21 -20.00
N THR A 68 0.12 4.08 -19.54
CA THR A 68 0.18 2.84 -20.31
C THR A 68 -1.21 2.19 -20.45
N GLY A 69 -1.53 1.71 -21.67
CA GLY A 69 -2.79 1.03 -21.98
C GLY A 69 -2.84 -0.43 -21.53
N GLU A 70 -4.03 -1.04 -21.60
CA GLU A 70 -4.23 -2.45 -21.20
C GLU A 70 -3.73 -3.45 -22.26
N ASP A 71 -3.95 -3.16 -23.55
CA ASP A 71 -3.70 -4.09 -24.65
C ASP A 71 -2.57 -3.63 -25.58
N GLU A 72 -1.88 -2.55 -25.24
CA GLU A 72 -0.86 -1.95 -26.07
C GLU A 72 0.53 -2.15 -25.49
N ALA A 73 1.43 -2.76 -26.27
CA ALA A 73 2.83 -2.86 -25.87
C ALA A 73 3.46 -1.47 -25.82
N PHE A 74 4.28 -1.19 -24.80
CA PHE A 74 5.02 0.06 -24.70
C PHE A 74 5.96 0.26 -25.91
N ALA A 75 6.69 -0.79 -26.29
CA ALA A 75 7.58 -0.79 -27.43
C ALA A 75 7.66 -2.19 -28.05
N CYS A 76 7.87 -2.27 -29.36
CA CYS A 76 8.14 -3.52 -30.04
C CYS A 76 9.46 -3.44 -30.83
N LEU A 77 10.18 -4.54 -30.85
CA LEU A 77 11.33 -4.77 -31.71
C LEU A 77 10.87 -5.30 -33.06
N ASP A 78 11.71 -5.19 -34.06
CA ASP A 78 11.46 -5.74 -35.41
C ASP A 78 11.24 -7.25 -35.34
N GLN A 79 10.09 -7.71 -35.84
CA GLN A 79 9.64 -9.09 -35.82
C GLN A 79 9.72 -9.77 -37.18
N THR A 80 10.23 -9.08 -38.22
CA THR A 80 10.20 -9.52 -39.60
C THR A 80 10.80 -10.92 -39.78
N PHE A 81 11.97 -11.19 -39.21
CA PHE A 81 12.62 -12.48 -39.33
C PHE A 81 11.84 -13.61 -38.63
N ILE A 82 11.28 -13.38 -37.46
CA ILE A 82 10.46 -14.35 -36.75
C ILE A 82 9.19 -14.66 -37.52
N ASP A 83 8.58 -13.66 -38.14
CA ASP A 83 7.39 -13.89 -38.99
C ASP A 83 7.70 -14.74 -40.20
N LEU A 84 8.86 -14.51 -40.84
CA LEU A 84 9.32 -15.38 -41.94
C LEU A 84 9.60 -16.84 -41.47
N GLU A 85 10.22 -17.00 -40.30
CA GLU A 85 10.44 -18.35 -39.72
C GLU A 85 9.11 -19.04 -39.40
N LEU A 86 8.11 -18.34 -38.89
CA LEU A 86 6.77 -18.88 -38.66
C LEU A 86 6.07 -19.28 -39.96
N GLN A 87 6.21 -18.48 -41.01
CA GLN A 87 5.66 -18.80 -42.33
C GLN A 87 6.33 -20.04 -42.94
N ALA A 88 7.67 -20.16 -42.84
CA ALA A 88 8.40 -21.35 -43.29
C ALA A 88 7.96 -22.60 -42.54
N ASN A 89 7.88 -22.53 -41.21
CA ASN A 89 7.41 -23.64 -40.39
C ASN A 89 5.98 -24.05 -40.76
N ARG A 90 5.10 -23.12 -41.05
CA ARG A 90 3.72 -23.40 -41.47
C ARG A 90 3.69 -24.11 -42.82
N ALA A 91 4.48 -23.67 -43.79
CA ALA A 91 4.57 -24.31 -45.11
C ALA A 91 5.05 -25.78 -45.00
N GLU A 92 6.01 -26.04 -44.12
CA GLU A 92 6.48 -27.41 -43.85
C GLU A 92 5.40 -28.28 -43.17
N GLN A 93 4.66 -27.73 -42.21
CA GLN A 93 3.51 -28.40 -41.60
C GLN A 93 2.45 -28.75 -42.68
N ASP A 94 2.14 -27.81 -43.56
CA ASP A 94 1.14 -28.01 -44.61
C ASP A 94 1.58 -29.15 -45.58
N ALA A 95 2.87 -29.23 -45.94
CA ALA A 95 3.41 -30.34 -46.75
C ALA A 95 3.22 -31.71 -46.05
N LEU A 96 3.55 -31.78 -44.75
CA LEU A 96 3.37 -33.02 -43.96
C LEU A 96 1.89 -33.38 -43.78
N VAL A 97 0.98 -32.41 -43.75
CA VAL A 97 -0.48 -32.67 -43.71
C VAL A 97 -0.96 -33.36 -44.99
N VAL A 98 -0.39 -33.00 -46.16
CA VAL A 98 -0.62 -33.69 -47.43
C VAL A 98 -0.12 -35.14 -47.35
N ASP A 99 1.11 -35.36 -46.88
CA ASP A 99 1.71 -36.69 -46.71
C ASP A 99 0.89 -37.56 -45.73
N ARG A 100 0.49 -36.98 -44.60
CA ARG A 100 -0.40 -37.68 -43.64
C ARG A 100 -1.70 -38.13 -44.30
N THR A 101 -2.27 -37.30 -45.14
CA THR A 101 -3.52 -37.63 -45.84
C THR A 101 -3.31 -38.78 -46.83
N TYR A 102 -2.18 -38.75 -47.53
CA TYR A 102 -1.79 -39.84 -48.41
C TYR A 102 -1.58 -41.15 -47.64
N PHE A 103 -0.74 -41.16 -46.59
CA PHE A 103 -0.47 -42.37 -45.80
C PHE A 103 -1.71 -42.90 -45.09
N ARG A 104 -2.63 -42.04 -44.66
CA ARG A 104 -3.92 -42.50 -44.11
C ARG A 104 -4.74 -43.25 -45.13
N LYS A 105 -4.81 -42.79 -46.37
CA LYS A 105 -5.48 -43.50 -47.46
C LYS A 105 -4.77 -44.82 -47.79
N GLU A 106 -3.44 -44.84 -47.78
CA GLU A 106 -2.59 -46.02 -48.02
C GLU A 106 -2.87 -47.11 -46.98
N VAL A 107 -2.83 -46.76 -45.66
CA VAL A 107 -3.17 -47.67 -44.55
C VAL A 107 -4.57 -48.26 -44.74
N ALA A 108 -5.56 -47.44 -45.11
CA ALA A 108 -6.94 -47.86 -45.30
C ALA A 108 -7.03 -48.87 -46.49
N ARG A 109 -6.33 -48.60 -47.62
CA ARG A 109 -6.28 -49.43 -48.78
C ARG A 109 -5.63 -50.77 -48.46
N ILE A 110 -4.44 -50.79 -47.85
CA ILE A 110 -3.74 -52.04 -47.51
C ILE A 110 -4.55 -52.87 -46.51
N ARG A 111 -5.21 -52.24 -45.52
CA ARG A 111 -6.08 -52.95 -44.60
C ARG A 111 -7.26 -53.61 -45.25
N GLN A 112 -7.81 -53.03 -46.34
CA GLN A 112 -8.86 -53.70 -47.16
C GLN A 112 -8.33 -54.87 -48.00
N LEU A 113 -7.13 -54.71 -48.56
CA LEU A 113 -6.48 -55.77 -49.31
C LEU A 113 -6.08 -57.00 -48.44
N LEU A 114 -5.64 -56.69 -47.19
CA LEU A 114 -5.31 -57.77 -46.24
C LEU A 114 -6.58 -58.59 -45.87
N LYS A 115 -7.72 -57.97 -45.70
CA LYS A 115 -9.01 -58.68 -45.50
C LYS A 115 -9.39 -59.55 -46.63
N LYS A 116 -8.87 -59.31 -47.85
CA LYS A 116 -9.10 -60.15 -49.08
C LYS A 116 -7.93 -61.11 -49.34
N ASN A 117 -7.04 -61.28 -48.38
CA ASN A 117 -5.79 -62.07 -48.53
C ASN A 117 -4.89 -61.67 -49.76
N SER A 118 -4.97 -60.36 -50.13
CA SER A 118 -4.24 -59.77 -51.25
C SER A 118 -3.11 -58.84 -50.85
N SER A 119 -2.71 -58.81 -49.55
CA SER A 119 -1.60 -58.02 -48.96
C SER A 119 -1.02 -58.77 -47.76
N SER A 120 0.14 -58.33 -47.24
CA SER A 120 0.79 -58.95 -46.08
C SER A 120 0.66 -58.00 -44.86
N GLU A 121 0.71 -58.54 -43.62
CA GLU A 121 0.78 -57.80 -42.39
C GLU A 121 1.97 -56.84 -42.33
N SER A 122 3.14 -57.29 -42.82
CA SER A 122 4.35 -56.46 -42.88
C SER A 122 4.18 -55.19 -43.74
N GLN A 123 3.36 -55.30 -44.84
CA GLN A 123 3.02 -54.11 -45.63
C GLN A 123 2.12 -53.12 -44.84
N LEU A 124 1.15 -53.65 -44.07
CA LEU A 124 0.31 -52.86 -43.23
C LEU A 124 1.12 -52.13 -42.12
N ASP A 125 2.01 -52.87 -41.46
CA ASP A 125 2.89 -52.32 -40.42
C ASP A 125 3.81 -51.20 -40.95
N THR A 126 4.31 -51.36 -42.16
CA THR A 126 5.14 -50.38 -42.84
C THR A 126 4.34 -49.09 -43.15
N ALA A 127 3.13 -49.26 -43.72
CA ALA A 127 2.27 -48.10 -44.00
C ALA A 127 1.82 -47.35 -42.68
N GLN A 128 1.50 -48.17 -41.69
CA GLN A 128 1.14 -47.58 -40.36
C GLN A 128 2.32 -46.80 -39.76
N ARG A 129 3.54 -47.36 -39.79
CA ARG A 129 4.75 -46.68 -39.31
C ARG A 129 5.00 -45.36 -40.03
N ASN A 130 4.78 -45.31 -41.34
CA ASN A 130 4.94 -44.07 -42.12
C ASN A 130 3.91 -43.02 -41.71
N LEU A 131 2.65 -43.41 -41.50
CA LEU A 131 1.62 -42.53 -41.01
C LEU A 131 1.97 -41.99 -39.63
N ASP A 132 2.36 -42.84 -38.68
CA ASP A 132 2.70 -42.48 -37.32
C ASP A 132 3.92 -41.54 -37.28
N LYS A 133 4.95 -41.84 -38.08
CA LYS A 133 6.14 -40.99 -38.25
C LYS A 133 5.75 -39.58 -38.72
N THR A 134 4.89 -39.50 -39.75
CA THR A 134 4.42 -38.19 -40.26
C THR A 134 3.62 -37.42 -39.22
N GLN A 135 2.80 -38.08 -38.41
CA GLN A 135 2.06 -37.45 -37.32
C GLN A 135 3.01 -36.87 -36.26
N ILE A 136 4.06 -37.64 -35.89
CA ILE A 136 5.08 -37.16 -34.93
C ILE A 136 5.84 -35.95 -35.49
N GLN A 137 6.16 -35.96 -36.80
CA GLN A 137 6.83 -34.80 -37.42
C GLN A 137 5.96 -33.54 -37.41
N ILE A 138 4.66 -33.65 -37.71
CA ILE A 138 3.72 -32.53 -37.58
C ILE A 138 3.69 -32.01 -36.15
N GLN A 139 3.62 -32.89 -35.16
CA GLN A 139 3.62 -32.51 -33.76
C GLN A 139 4.93 -31.78 -33.36
N SER A 140 6.07 -32.23 -33.85
CA SER A 140 7.37 -31.58 -33.63
C SER A 140 7.38 -30.14 -34.18
N LEU A 141 6.87 -29.96 -35.42
CA LEU A 141 6.78 -28.64 -36.03
C LEU A 141 5.78 -27.73 -35.32
N GLN A 142 4.70 -28.27 -34.75
CA GLN A 142 3.77 -27.49 -33.91
C GLN A 142 4.46 -26.99 -32.66
N ILE A 143 5.30 -27.77 -32.00
CA ILE A 143 6.10 -27.37 -30.85
C ILE A 143 7.08 -26.27 -31.27
N ALA A 144 7.78 -26.44 -32.40
CA ALA A 144 8.69 -25.41 -32.94
C ALA A 144 7.95 -24.08 -33.23
N ALA A 145 6.74 -24.16 -33.83
CA ALA A 145 5.93 -22.97 -34.07
C ALA A 145 5.52 -22.23 -32.74
N ASN A 146 5.20 -23.00 -31.71
CA ASN A 146 4.88 -22.40 -30.40
C ASN A 146 6.11 -21.75 -29.77
N THR A 147 7.30 -22.34 -29.92
CA THR A 147 8.57 -21.72 -29.49
C THR A 147 8.83 -20.39 -30.22
N LEU A 148 8.58 -20.34 -31.53
CA LEU A 148 8.72 -19.11 -32.32
C LEU A 148 7.71 -18.05 -31.91
N LYS A 149 6.45 -18.42 -31.62
CA LYS A 149 5.43 -17.50 -31.13
C LYS A 149 5.83 -16.89 -29.76
N GLU A 150 6.33 -17.73 -28.87
CA GLU A 150 6.83 -17.30 -27.57
C GLU A 150 8.03 -16.34 -27.72
N ARG A 151 8.96 -16.65 -28.64
CA ARG A 151 10.06 -15.76 -28.97
C ARG A 151 9.54 -14.43 -29.55
N LYS A 152 8.52 -14.48 -30.42
CA LYS A 152 7.89 -13.29 -30.99
C LYS A 152 7.25 -12.40 -29.93
N SER A 153 6.52 -12.98 -28.97
CA SER A 153 5.88 -12.21 -27.90
C SER A 153 6.90 -11.41 -27.07
N ARG A 154 8.10 -11.96 -26.86
CA ARG A 154 9.20 -11.28 -26.14
C ARG A 154 9.84 -10.12 -26.90
N HIS A 155 9.51 -9.93 -28.18
CA HIS A 155 9.93 -8.76 -28.95
C HIS A 155 9.06 -7.54 -28.68
N CYS A 156 7.96 -7.68 -27.94
CA CYS A 156 7.13 -6.56 -27.50
C CYS A 156 7.19 -6.45 -25.98
N ILE A 157 7.60 -5.31 -25.49
CA ILE A 157 7.72 -4.99 -24.08
C ILE A 157 6.37 -4.47 -23.58
N GLN A 158 5.75 -5.20 -22.67
CA GLN A 158 4.47 -4.85 -22.06
C GLN A 158 4.70 -4.09 -20.76
N ALA A 159 4.03 -2.95 -20.59
CA ALA A 159 3.99 -2.23 -19.34
C ALA A 159 2.65 -2.50 -18.62
N PRO A 160 2.63 -2.53 -17.27
CA PRO A 160 1.38 -2.68 -16.54
C PRO A 160 0.42 -1.54 -16.87
N ALA A 161 -0.84 -1.89 -17.15
CA ALA A 161 -1.87 -0.91 -17.50
C ALA A 161 -2.13 0.11 -16.39
N GLY A 162 -2.38 1.37 -16.78
CA GLY A 162 -2.67 2.47 -15.86
C GLY A 162 -1.46 3.02 -15.12
N TRP A 163 -0.24 2.59 -15.47
CA TRP A 163 0.99 3.14 -14.93
C TRP A 163 1.48 4.31 -15.77
N GLN A 164 2.24 5.21 -15.19
CA GLN A 164 2.81 6.35 -15.90
C GLN A 164 4.26 6.09 -16.28
N VAL A 165 4.64 6.52 -17.49
CA VAL A 165 6.01 6.49 -17.97
C VAL A 165 6.82 7.57 -17.26
N ILE A 166 7.83 7.13 -16.49
CA ILE A 166 8.74 8.02 -15.76
C ILE A 166 9.92 8.41 -16.66
N ARG A 167 10.47 7.42 -17.37
CA ARG A 167 11.63 7.61 -18.26
C ARG A 167 11.59 6.63 -19.41
N ARG A 168 11.88 7.11 -20.59
CA ARG A 168 12.10 6.33 -21.79
C ARG A 168 13.59 6.19 -22.04
N HIS A 169 14.05 4.98 -22.31
CA HIS A 169 15.47 4.67 -22.52
C HIS A 169 15.80 4.33 -23.96
N VAL A 170 14.79 4.18 -24.82
CA VAL A 170 14.97 3.74 -26.22
C VAL A 170 14.24 4.63 -27.19
N GLU A 171 14.76 4.69 -28.42
CA GLU A 171 14.17 5.41 -29.55
C GLU A 171 13.84 4.47 -30.70
N PRO A 172 12.79 4.75 -31.52
CA PRO A 172 12.55 4.02 -32.75
C PRO A 172 13.79 4.03 -33.67
N GLY A 173 14.15 2.86 -34.19
CA GLY A 173 15.34 2.67 -35.00
C GLY A 173 16.62 2.32 -34.22
N GLN A 174 16.65 2.48 -32.93
CA GLN A 174 17.76 2.10 -32.06
C GLN A 174 17.87 0.57 -31.97
N TRP A 175 19.08 0.06 -31.85
CA TRP A 175 19.35 -1.34 -31.50
C TRP A 175 19.44 -1.51 -30.00
N VAL A 176 18.78 -2.54 -29.45
CA VAL A 176 18.84 -2.91 -28.03
C VAL A 176 19.29 -4.35 -27.88
N ASN A 177 19.99 -4.64 -26.78
CA ASN A 177 20.41 -5.99 -26.40
C ASN A 177 19.49 -6.54 -25.30
N THR A 178 19.47 -7.87 -25.15
CA THR A 178 18.75 -8.50 -24.04
C THR A 178 19.24 -7.99 -22.70
N GLY A 179 18.32 -7.59 -21.82
CA GLY A 179 18.61 -7.03 -20.50
C GLY A 179 18.80 -5.50 -20.49
N GLU A 180 18.87 -4.84 -21.64
CA GLU A 180 18.95 -3.38 -21.71
C GLU A 180 17.64 -2.72 -21.24
N PRO A 181 17.71 -1.67 -20.39
CA PRO A 181 16.52 -0.92 -19.96
C PRO A 181 15.81 -0.27 -21.16
N VAL A 182 14.50 -0.44 -21.23
CA VAL A 182 13.63 0.12 -22.27
C VAL A 182 12.79 1.27 -21.73
N VAL A 183 12.15 1.07 -20.61
CA VAL A 183 11.27 2.06 -19.99
C VAL A 183 11.25 1.89 -18.48
N GLU A 184 11.10 3.02 -17.81
CA GLU A 184 10.79 3.07 -16.39
C GLU A 184 9.38 3.58 -16.19
N VAL A 185 8.56 2.81 -15.48
CA VAL A 185 7.14 3.11 -15.21
C VAL A 185 6.85 3.11 -13.72
N GLY A 186 5.84 3.86 -13.30
CA GLY A 186 5.41 3.94 -11.90
C GLY A 186 3.90 3.91 -11.74
N ASP A 187 3.46 3.26 -10.68
CA ASP A 187 2.06 3.29 -10.25
C ASP A 187 1.81 4.53 -9.39
N TYR A 188 1.16 5.54 -9.97
CA TYR A 188 0.78 6.79 -9.31
C TYR A 188 -0.71 6.86 -8.97
N ARG A 189 -1.46 5.77 -9.08
CA ARG A 189 -2.88 5.72 -8.66
C ARG A 189 -3.05 5.96 -7.18
N SER A 190 -2.03 5.64 -6.38
CA SER A 190 -1.85 6.10 -5.01
C SER A 190 -0.39 6.47 -4.76
N LEU A 191 -0.16 7.38 -3.83
CA LEU A 191 1.19 7.83 -3.48
C LEU A 191 1.59 7.27 -2.14
N LEU A 192 2.84 6.85 -2.03
CA LEU A 192 3.45 6.47 -0.75
C LEU A 192 4.34 7.59 -0.24
N VAL A 193 4.31 7.79 1.08
CA VAL A 193 5.18 8.76 1.76
C VAL A 193 5.91 8.04 2.89
N PRO A 194 7.21 7.82 2.77
CA PRO A 194 8.01 7.26 3.85
C PRO A 194 8.34 8.33 4.89
N PHE A 195 8.20 7.97 6.17
CA PHE A 195 8.64 8.76 7.31
C PHE A 195 9.55 7.93 8.21
N ALA A 196 10.52 8.58 8.84
CA ALA A 196 11.37 8.00 9.86
C ALA A 196 11.01 8.59 11.22
N LEU A 197 10.33 7.82 12.08
CA LEU A 197 9.75 8.28 13.33
C LEU A 197 10.53 7.74 14.54
N SER A 198 10.70 8.58 15.56
CA SER A 198 11.11 8.12 16.90
C SER A 198 10.00 7.26 17.51
N MET A 199 10.29 6.55 18.62
CA MET A 199 9.27 5.75 19.30
C MET A 199 8.09 6.60 19.80
N ALA A 200 8.35 7.82 20.29
CA ALA A 200 7.30 8.72 20.76
C ALA A 200 6.39 9.20 19.62
N GLU A 201 6.97 9.58 18.49
CA GLU A 201 6.23 9.96 17.28
C GLU A 201 5.43 8.79 16.70
N TYR A 202 6.01 7.59 16.71
CA TYR A 202 5.30 6.37 16.29
C TYR A 202 4.09 6.07 17.18
N GLN A 203 4.23 6.19 18.50
CA GLN A 203 3.11 6.03 19.42
C GLN A 203 2.02 7.07 19.18
N ALA A 204 2.39 8.34 18.94
CA ALA A 204 1.45 9.40 18.60
C ALA A 204 0.73 9.12 17.27
N LEU A 205 1.45 8.64 16.24
CA LEU A 205 0.87 8.22 14.97
C LEU A 205 -0.17 7.10 15.17
N HIS A 206 0.16 6.09 15.95
CA HIS A 206 -0.73 4.94 16.21
C HIS A 206 -2.02 5.35 16.92
N HIS A 207 -1.98 6.36 17.80
CA HIS A 207 -3.18 6.91 18.44
C HIS A 207 -4.05 7.76 17.49
N ALA A 208 -3.47 8.27 16.39
CA ALA A 208 -4.16 9.11 15.42
C ALA A 208 -4.58 8.35 14.14
N GLU A 209 -4.42 7.02 14.10
CA GLU A 209 -4.52 6.20 12.88
C GLU A 209 -5.89 6.29 12.20
N ASP A 210 -6.98 6.46 12.95
CA ASP A 210 -8.35 6.51 12.41
C ASP A 210 -8.67 7.81 11.64
N GLU A 211 -7.95 8.92 11.90
CA GLU A 211 -8.19 10.24 11.29
C GLU A 211 -6.89 10.88 10.77
N LEU A 212 -5.98 10.07 10.26
CA LEU A 212 -4.67 10.54 9.84
C LEU A 212 -4.78 11.50 8.66
N LYS A 213 -4.37 12.76 8.86
CA LYS A 213 -4.26 13.79 7.83
C LYS A 213 -2.83 14.24 7.67
N VAL A 214 -2.45 14.46 6.42
CA VAL A 214 -1.15 15.02 6.06
C VAL A 214 -1.34 16.27 5.22
N ARG A 215 -0.41 17.20 5.33
CA ARG A 215 -0.44 18.47 4.62
C ARG A 215 0.54 18.46 3.45
N LEU A 216 0.11 18.94 2.31
CA LEU A 216 0.95 19.26 1.16
C LEU A 216 1.15 20.79 1.13
N PRO A 217 2.27 21.30 1.64
CA PRO A 217 2.44 22.77 1.83
C PRO A 217 2.44 23.54 0.50
N GLU A 218 3.03 22.97 -0.55
CA GLU A 218 3.11 23.63 -1.88
C GLU A 218 1.73 23.79 -2.54
N GLN A 219 0.79 22.91 -2.22
CA GLN A 219 -0.59 22.94 -2.73
C GLN A 219 -1.58 23.53 -1.72
N GLN A 220 -1.13 23.84 -0.50
CA GLN A 220 -1.95 24.28 0.63
C GLN A 220 -3.14 23.32 0.91
N LEU A 221 -2.91 22.02 0.72
CA LEU A 221 -3.93 20.97 0.75
C LEU A 221 -3.69 20.02 1.92
N ASP A 222 -4.75 19.74 2.66
CA ASP A 222 -4.77 18.68 3.66
C ASP A 222 -5.52 17.47 3.08
N VAL A 223 -4.87 16.30 3.08
CA VAL A 223 -5.41 15.06 2.51
C VAL A 223 -5.40 13.95 3.55
N SER A 224 -6.35 13.05 3.44
CA SER A 224 -6.37 11.85 4.28
C SER A 224 -5.27 10.89 3.83
N ALA A 225 -4.59 10.33 4.81
CA ALA A 225 -3.59 9.30 4.62
C ALA A 225 -3.91 8.10 5.50
N ARG A 226 -3.38 6.95 5.16
CA ARG A 226 -3.47 5.75 6.00
C ARG A 226 -2.10 5.14 6.21
N LEU A 227 -1.91 4.54 7.36
CA LEU A 227 -0.71 3.76 7.64
C LEU A 227 -0.75 2.45 6.83
N LEU A 228 0.22 2.28 5.92
CA LEU A 228 0.27 1.12 5.03
C LEU A 228 1.26 0.06 5.53
N ARG A 229 2.45 0.51 5.94
CA ARG A 229 3.54 -0.38 6.37
C ARG A 229 4.34 0.24 7.51
N ILE A 230 4.84 -0.65 8.37
CA ILE A 230 5.74 -0.33 9.47
C ILE A 230 6.94 -1.28 9.35
N SER A 231 8.14 -0.74 9.42
CA SER A 231 9.34 -1.57 9.50
C SER A 231 9.35 -2.34 10.83
N PRO A 232 9.59 -3.66 10.81
CA PRO A 232 9.68 -4.45 12.04
C PRO A 232 10.94 -4.14 12.87
N ALA A 233 11.90 -3.41 12.32
CA ALA A 233 13.16 -3.09 12.97
C ALA A 233 13.42 -1.58 12.94
N PHE A 234 14.12 -1.12 13.96
CA PHE A 234 14.69 0.24 13.96
C PHE A 234 15.82 0.34 12.93
N ASP A 235 15.92 1.47 12.27
CA ASP A 235 17.08 1.80 11.47
C ASP A 235 18.36 1.83 12.36
N GLY A 236 19.40 1.13 11.92
CA GLY A 236 20.60 0.92 12.72
C GLY A 236 21.36 2.21 13.06
N THR A 237 21.25 3.22 12.20
CA THR A 237 22.00 4.49 12.34
C THR A 237 21.15 5.55 13.06
N SER A 238 19.94 5.78 12.60
CA SER A 238 19.07 6.84 13.14
C SER A 238 18.27 6.43 14.37
N ARG A 239 18.17 5.12 14.65
CA ARG A 239 17.31 4.55 15.69
C ARG A 239 15.84 4.93 15.57
N LYS A 240 15.39 5.21 14.34
CA LYS A 240 14.02 5.54 13.99
C LYS A 240 13.31 4.35 13.36
N ILE A 241 11.98 4.34 13.46
CA ILE A 241 11.10 3.35 12.83
C ILE A 241 10.70 3.91 11.47
N GLN A 242 10.91 3.14 10.40
CA GLN A 242 10.43 3.51 9.08
C GLN A 242 8.96 3.12 8.96
N VAL A 243 8.13 4.10 8.63
CA VAL A 243 6.70 3.92 8.33
C VAL A 243 6.40 4.44 6.95
N GLU A 244 5.44 3.84 6.27
CA GLU A 244 4.94 4.32 4.98
C GLU A 244 3.46 4.63 5.11
N LEU A 245 3.12 5.87 4.78
CA LEU A 245 1.74 6.31 4.65
C LEU A 245 1.31 6.24 3.18
N GLU A 246 0.07 5.88 2.94
CA GLU A 246 -0.55 5.90 1.62
C GLU A 246 -1.56 7.03 1.52
N ILE A 247 -1.46 7.82 0.45
CA ILE A 247 -2.43 8.82 0.02
C ILE A 247 -3.12 8.26 -1.22
N ALA A 248 -4.38 7.81 -1.09
CA ALA A 248 -5.10 7.15 -2.17
C ALA A 248 -5.86 8.14 -3.06
N GLN A 249 -6.29 9.28 -2.51
CA GLN A 249 -7.15 10.26 -3.19
C GLN A 249 -6.87 11.67 -2.69
N GLY A 250 -7.39 12.67 -3.41
CA GLY A 250 -7.34 14.08 -2.99
C GLY A 250 -6.21 14.90 -3.62
N ILE A 251 -5.36 14.28 -4.47
CA ILE A 251 -4.32 15.00 -5.22
C ILE A 251 -4.71 14.99 -6.70
N GLU A 252 -4.96 16.16 -7.27
CA GLU A 252 -5.44 16.31 -8.65
C GLU A 252 -4.42 15.85 -9.70
N SER A 253 -3.14 16.04 -9.42
CA SER A 253 -2.03 15.60 -10.28
C SER A 253 -0.99 14.83 -9.44
N PRO A 254 -1.19 13.53 -9.21
CA PRO A 254 -0.32 12.75 -8.35
C PRO A 254 1.07 12.61 -8.98
N ARG A 255 2.10 12.99 -8.22
CA ARG A 255 3.51 12.95 -8.65
C ARG A 255 4.41 12.50 -7.51
N GLY A 256 5.53 11.92 -7.85
CA GLY A 256 6.62 11.72 -6.91
C GLY A 256 7.36 13.02 -6.61
N GLY A 257 7.89 13.14 -5.39
CA GLY A 257 8.69 14.30 -4.96
C GLY A 257 7.88 15.47 -4.38
N LEU A 258 6.55 15.34 -4.23
CA LEU A 258 5.76 16.34 -3.49
C LEU A 258 6.11 16.25 -2.00
N ARG A 259 6.38 17.40 -1.38
CA ARG A 259 6.61 17.47 0.06
C ARG A 259 5.32 17.24 0.83
N VAL A 260 5.41 16.41 1.86
CA VAL A 260 4.29 16.08 2.74
C VAL A 260 4.73 16.30 4.18
N GLU A 261 3.89 16.97 4.95
CA GLU A 261 4.08 17.23 6.36
C GLU A 261 3.09 16.43 7.19
N LEU A 262 3.63 15.67 8.14
CA LEU A 262 2.90 14.89 9.13
C LEU A 262 3.03 15.59 10.48
N GLY A 263 1.93 16.16 11.00
CA GLY A 263 1.87 16.77 12.32
C GLY A 263 1.47 15.72 13.37
N LEU A 264 2.32 15.55 14.37
CA LEU A 264 2.11 14.60 15.47
C LEU A 264 2.14 15.35 16.80
N ASP A 265 1.14 15.10 17.65
CA ASP A 265 1.10 15.67 19.00
C ASP A 265 1.75 14.68 19.97
N ILE A 266 2.92 15.03 20.49
CA ILE A 266 3.71 14.17 21.40
C ILE A 266 3.79 14.79 22.80
N PRO A 267 3.83 13.97 23.86
CA PRO A 267 4.00 14.46 25.22
C PRO A 267 5.33 15.21 25.39
N LEU A 268 5.28 16.35 26.07
CA LEU A 268 6.48 17.11 26.42
C LEU A 268 7.43 16.26 27.28
N ARG A 269 8.71 16.23 26.89
CA ARG A 269 9.76 15.49 27.62
C ARG A 269 9.99 15.99 29.06
N THR A 270 9.56 17.21 29.36
CA THR A 270 9.63 17.77 30.71
C THR A 270 8.71 17.12 31.71
N GLY A 271 7.78 16.25 31.25
CA GLY A 271 6.73 15.68 32.10
C GLY A 271 5.67 16.71 32.54
N ALA A 272 5.59 17.84 31.85
CA ALA A 272 4.59 18.87 32.12
C ALA A 272 3.18 18.31 31.90
N VAL A 273 2.24 18.78 32.73
CA VAL A 273 0.82 18.41 32.62
C VAL A 273 -0.03 19.67 32.39
N LEU A 274 -1.15 19.46 31.72
CA LEU A 274 -2.19 20.46 31.54
C LEU A 274 -3.28 20.28 32.59
N ILE A 275 -3.66 21.36 33.23
CA ILE A 275 -4.76 21.43 34.18
C ILE A 275 -5.59 22.69 33.90
N PRO A 276 -6.89 22.73 34.22
CA PRO A 276 -7.66 23.99 34.21
C PRO A 276 -7.05 24.98 35.18
N GLU A 277 -7.01 26.29 34.80
CA GLU A 277 -6.44 27.34 35.63
C GLU A 277 -7.12 27.40 36.99
N LYS A 278 -8.43 27.10 37.08
CA LYS A 278 -9.19 27.05 38.32
C LYS A 278 -8.70 26.02 39.36
N ALA A 279 -7.89 25.04 38.95
CA ALA A 279 -7.28 24.08 39.88
C ALA A 279 -5.98 24.59 40.49
N LEU A 280 -5.44 25.70 39.96
CA LEU A 280 -4.18 26.30 40.41
C LEU A 280 -4.44 27.28 41.56
N ASP A 281 -3.81 27.02 42.70
CA ASP A 281 -3.81 27.94 43.84
C ASP A 281 -2.50 28.72 43.84
N GLN A 282 -2.61 30.07 43.80
CA GLN A 282 -1.44 30.96 43.84
C GLN A 282 -1.31 31.52 45.26
N ARG A 283 -0.20 31.22 45.91
CA ARG A 283 0.17 31.75 47.22
C ARG A 283 1.49 32.48 47.10
N TYR A 284 1.46 33.80 47.18
CA TYR A 284 2.59 34.69 46.92
C TYR A 284 3.11 34.46 45.46
N GLU A 285 4.34 34.05 45.30
CA GLU A 285 4.96 33.77 44.00
C GLU A 285 5.02 32.26 43.69
N GLN A 286 4.30 31.44 44.45
CA GLN A 286 4.32 29.99 44.32
C GLN A 286 2.95 29.46 43.91
N TYR A 287 2.98 28.37 43.09
CA TYR A 287 1.78 27.74 42.61
C TYR A 287 1.64 26.33 43.22
N TRP A 288 0.41 26.00 43.57
CA TRP A 288 0.07 24.77 44.26
C TRP A 288 -1.15 24.11 43.64
N LEU A 289 -1.18 22.75 43.69
CA LEU A 289 -2.32 21.94 43.34
C LEU A 289 -2.77 21.18 44.59
N LYS A 290 -4.06 21.00 44.76
CA LYS A 290 -4.62 20.28 45.89
C LYS A 290 -5.11 18.92 45.42
N ARG A 291 -4.58 17.84 46.01
CA ARG A 291 -5.02 16.46 45.78
C ARG A 291 -6.37 16.20 46.49
N PRO A 292 -7.11 15.11 46.07
CA PRO A 292 -8.36 14.74 46.73
C PRO A 292 -8.22 14.40 48.22
N ASP A 293 -7.05 13.95 48.67
CA ASP A 293 -6.71 13.66 50.06
C ASP A 293 -6.37 14.92 50.88
N GLY A 294 -6.35 16.10 50.23
CA GLY A 294 -6.06 17.38 50.87
C GLY A 294 -4.57 17.78 50.79
N GLU A 295 -3.67 16.93 50.31
CA GLU A 295 -2.26 17.25 50.12
C GLU A 295 -2.09 18.38 49.09
N ALA A 296 -1.29 19.41 49.44
CA ALA A 296 -0.93 20.49 48.54
C ALA A 296 0.42 20.20 47.89
N VAL A 297 0.43 20.10 46.57
CA VAL A 297 1.63 19.82 45.77
C VAL A 297 2.12 21.09 45.11
N ARG A 298 3.38 21.45 45.35
CA ARG A 298 4.01 22.62 44.71
C ARG A 298 4.32 22.32 43.25
N VAL A 299 3.99 23.23 42.35
CA VAL A 299 4.26 23.12 40.91
C VAL A 299 4.94 24.36 40.37
N VAL A 300 5.64 24.23 39.27
CA VAL A 300 6.19 25.33 38.48
C VAL A 300 5.23 25.61 37.34
N TYR A 301 4.75 26.85 37.28
CA TYR A 301 3.91 27.33 36.19
C TYR A 301 4.76 27.60 34.94
N LEU A 302 4.37 27.06 33.81
CA LEU A 302 5.09 27.18 32.53
C LEU A 302 4.39 28.10 31.53
N GLY A 303 3.06 28.31 31.68
CA GLY A 303 2.30 29.18 30.78
C GLY A 303 0.85 28.76 30.63
N ARG A 304 0.09 29.63 29.94
CA ARG A 304 -1.32 29.38 29.56
C ARG A 304 -1.40 28.76 28.18
N THR A 305 -2.42 27.93 28.00
CA THR A 305 -2.80 27.38 26.71
C THR A 305 -4.33 27.34 26.61
N ASN A 306 -4.86 27.49 25.40
CA ASN A 306 -6.30 27.36 25.19
C ASN A 306 -6.67 25.87 25.18
N GLY A 307 -7.53 25.46 26.07
CA GLY A 307 -8.05 24.09 26.13
C GLY A 307 -9.52 24.01 25.69
N PRO A 308 -10.06 22.79 25.54
CA PRO A 308 -11.43 22.61 25.05
C PRO A 308 -12.55 23.16 25.93
N GLU A 309 -12.30 23.45 27.22
CA GLU A 309 -13.29 23.88 28.19
C GLU A 309 -12.84 25.13 28.99
N GLY A 310 -12.07 26.02 28.38
CA GLY A 310 -11.61 27.25 29.01
C GLY A 310 -10.10 27.40 29.12
N ASP A 311 -9.63 28.25 30.05
CA ASP A 311 -8.19 28.49 30.21
C ASP A 311 -7.52 27.34 30.94
N TRP A 312 -6.58 26.73 30.24
CA TRP A 312 -5.70 25.68 30.76
C TRP A 312 -4.31 26.22 31.01
N VAL A 313 -3.64 25.64 31.98
CA VAL A 313 -2.27 26.02 32.31
C VAL A 313 -1.36 24.76 32.24
N SER A 314 -0.15 24.99 31.77
CA SER A 314 0.90 23.97 31.78
C SER A 314 1.72 24.13 33.07
N VAL A 315 1.85 23.02 33.80
CA VAL A 315 2.62 22.98 35.06
C VAL A 315 3.54 21.76 35.06
N VAL A 316 4.62 21.86 35.81
CA VAL A 316 5.57 20.74 36.02
C VAL A 316 5.92 20.60 37.48
N SER A 317 5.95 19.32 37.95
CA SER A 317 6.47 18.96 39.27
C SER A 317 6.89 17.50 39.25
N PRO A 318 7.96 17.09 39.93
CA PRO A 318 8.32 15.67 40.09
C PRO A 318 7.23 14.83 40.77
N ALA A 319 6.36 15.47 41.55
CA ALA A 319 5.26 14.84 42.27
C ALA A 319 3.93 14.80 41.50
N VAL A 320 3.90 15.31 40.25
CA VAL A 320 2.68 15.37 39.42
C VAL A 320 2.93 14.59 38.12
N LYS A 321 2.00 13.67 37.80
CA LYS A 321 2.05 12.88 36.59
C LYS A 321 0.73 13.01 35.80
N PRO A 322 0.75 12.77 34.49
CA PRO A 322 -0.49 12.61 33.73
C PRO A 322 -1.36 11.51 34.34
N GLY A 323 -2.66 11.79 34.51
CA GLY A 323 -3.61 10.90 35.16
C GLY A 323 -3.85 11.20 36.65
N ASP A 324 -3.03 12.00 37.32
CA ASP A 324 -3.27 12.43 38.70
C ASP A 324 -4.52 13.30 38.78
N GLN A 325 -5.25 13.16 39.89
CA GLN A 325 -6.47 13.93 40.14
C GLN A 325 -6.24 15.09 41.12
N PHE A 326 -6.86 16.20 40.83
CA PHE A 326 -6.79 17.42 41.64
C PHE A 326 -8.18 18.04 41.81
N ILE A 327 -8.33 18.83 42.87
CA ILE A 327 -9.57 19.52 43.19
C ILE A 327 -9.61 20.88 42.50
N LEU A 328 -10.74 21.21 41.86
CA LEU A 328 -11.02 22.58 41.41
C LEU A 328 -11.27 23.49 42.60
N ASN A 329 -10.65 24.67 42.61
CA ASN A 329 -10.98 25.70 43.58
C ASN A 329 -12.32 26.33 43.17
N ASN A 330 -13.36 26.15 44.00
CA ASN A 330 -14.61 26.88 43.84
C ASN A 330 -14.40 28.28 44.45
N GLU A 331 -14.33 29.30 43.60
CA GLU A 331 -14.64 30.68 44.08
C GLU A 331 -16.14 30.90 44.17
#